data_829533b7b976dee50f3f21d3a7c30ba7
#
_entry.id   829533b7b976dee50f3f21d3a7c30ba7
#
_cell.length_a   1.000
_cell.length_b   1.000
_cell.length_c   1.000
_cell.angle_alpha   90.00
_cell.angle_beta   90.00
_cell.angle_gamma   90.00
#
_symmetry.space_group_name_H-M   'P 1'
#
loop_
_entity.id
_entity.type
_entity.pdbx_description
1 polymer ?
#
loop_
_entity_poly.entity_id
_entity_poly.type
_entity_poly.pdbx_seq_one_letter_code
_entity_poly.pdbx_strand_id
1 'polypeptide(L)'
;MYPSYLQPPLEFKLVDSKGIPCRAKFWPSKKPCQTYLLFIPGTPTDPVTEADVGNPGVISYYDEFLSVLHEESPNTTILGLSLAGHEEYELSAPLSLQEQIDNKVRIVDMISSSAPFMNLYSSSTASGDTKSKLVVMGHSVGAYIALQVLKQRPLNVDHLFLLFPTISHIGKGSVFGRFSSIMTSLPGSAKLLSWLTFLLRLIFPIPLLALILRLGHNLPGTSLTTTLSKFFNPSSVQSFCHLAKFEFREIRDLDVDSLVKYSKRITAYYAVKDRWVPSFARDQIISIVNTNGGDAIICNEGFPHSFSLGTPSPSILVSVSPLSRLYLIVLCVY
;
A
#
# COMPACT_ATOMS: atom_id res chain seq x y z
N MET A 1 -17.89 -5.22 -10.26
CA MET A 1 -18.21 -6.64 -9.96
C MET A 1 -16.89 -7.37 -9.97
N TYR A 2 -16.58 -8.15 -8.96
CA TYR A 2 -15.32 -8.90 -8.86
C TYR A 2 -15.24 -9.90 -10.03
N PRO A 3 -14.09 -10.03 -10.72
CA PRO A 3 -13.98 -10.97 -11.82
C PRO A 3 -14.28 -12.40 -11.36
N SER A 4 -15.13 -13.11 -12.09
CA SER A 4 -15.65 -14.44 -11.67
C SER A 4 -14.59 -15.54 -11.57
N TYR A 5 -13.42 -15.32 -12.15
CA TYR A 5 -12.27 -16.24 -12.09
C TYR A 5 -11.34 -16.02 -10.90
N LEU A 6 -11.51 -14.91 -10.16
CA LEU A 6 -10.72 -14.60 -8.98
C LEU A 6 -11.49 -14.96 -7.70
N GLN A 7 -10.79 -15.55 -6.74
CA GLN A 7 -11.36 -15.80 -5.41
C GLN A 7 -11.30 -14.52 -4.57
N PRO A 8 -12.43 -14.10 -3.95
CA PRO A 8 -12.40 -12.96 -3.05
C PRO A 8 -11.59 -13.29 -1.79
N PRO A 9 -10.90 -12.31 -1.21
CA PRO A 9 -10.18 -12.49 0.05
C PRO A 9 -11.12 -12.71 1.23
N LEU A 10 -10.60 -13.36 2.27
CA LEU A 10 -11.23 -13.35 3.58
C LEU A 10 -10.99 -11.99 4.26
N GLU A 11 -12.04 -11.34 4.71
CA GLU A 11 -11.94 -10.04 5.39
C GLU A 11 -12.16 -10.19 6.89
N PHE A 12 -11.32 -9.55 7.69
CA PHE A 12 -11.45 -9.53 9.14
C PHE A 12 -10.81 -8.30 9.78
N LYS A 13 -11.12 -8.11 11.07
CA LYS A 13 -10.49 -7.12 11.93
C LYS A 13 -9.23 -7.75 12.54
N LEU A 14 -8.06 -7.19 12.23
CA LEU A 14 -6.81 -7.52 12.91
C LEU A 14 -6.56 -6.48 14.00
N VAL A 15 -6.20 -6.93 15.18
CA VAL A 15 -5.88 -6.05 16.31
C VAL A 15 -4.45 -6.34 16.74
N ASP A 16 -3.61 -5.29 16.78
CA ASP A 16 -2.23 -5.45 17.22
C ASP A 16 -2.11 -5.64 18.74
N SER A 17 -0.89 -5.89 19.22
CA SER A 17 -0.63 -6.15 20.66
C SER A 17 -0.92 -4.97 21.60
N LYS A 18 -1.19 -3.77 21.06
CA LYS A 18 -1.64 -2.58 21.81
C LYS A 18 -3.13 -2.30 21.64
N GLY A 19 -3.89 -3.21 21.03
CA GLY A 19 -5.32 -3.06 20.83
C GLY A 19 -5.70 -2.15 19.64
N ILE A 20 -4.75 -1.77 18.76
CA ILE A 20 -5.04 -0.92 17.61
C ILE A 20 -5.58 -1.78 16.46
N PRO A 21 -6.84 -1.53 16.04
CA PRO A 21 -7.46 -2.29 14.96
C PRO A 21 -7.05 -1.79 13.58
N CYS A 22 -6.94 -2.71 12.64
CA CYS A 22 -6.92 -2.42 11.22
C CYS A 22 -7.72 -3.47 10.44
N ARG A 23 -8.21 -3.12 9.26
CA ARG A 23 -8.82 -4.07 8.34
C ARG A 23 -7.73 -4.92 7.72
N ALA A 24 -7.97 -6.20 7.71
CA ALA A 24 -7.11 -7.19 7.06
C ALA A 24 -7.89 -7.93 5.97
N LYS A 25 -7.21 -8.21 4.87
CA LYS A 25 -7.65 -9.11 3.81
C LYS A 25 -6.64 -10.22 3.63
N PHE A 26 -7.13 -11.43 3.46
CA PHE A 26 -6.30 -12.61 3.49
C PHE A 26 -6.61 -13.52 2.30
N TRP A 27 -5.57 -13.91 1.58
CA TRP A 27 -5.58 -14.87 0.49
C TRP A 27 -4.72 -16.06 0.91
N PRO A 28 -5.32 -17.18 1.32
CA PRO A 28 -4.57 -18.37 1.72
C PRO A 28 -3.89 -19.01 0.52
N SER A 29 -2.67 -19.49 0.69
CA SER A 29 -1.94 -20.21 -0.37
C SER A 29 -2.72 -21.43 -0.87
N LYS A 30 -2.70 -21.67 -2.18
CA LYS A 30 -3.36 -22.83 -2.83
C LYS A 30 -2.55 -24.11 -2.73
N LYS A 31 -1.25 -23.98 -2.45
CA LYS A 31 -0.27 -25.07 -2.30
C LYS A 31 0.47 -24.88 -0.96
N PRO A 32 1.31 -25.83 -0.53
CA PRO A 32 2.12 -25.65 0.67
C PRO A 32 2.82 -24.30 0.68
N CYS A 33 2.58 -23.51 1.73
CA CYS A 33 3.02 -22.13 1.83
C CYS A 33 4.54 -22.07 2.00
N GLN A 34 5.20 -21.35 1.07
CA GLN A 34 6.62 -21.07 1.12
C GLN A 34 6.91 -19.60 1.44
N THR A 35 5.95 -18.72 1.10
CA THR A 35 6.11 -17.27 1.26
C THR A 35 4.87 -16.68 1.91
N TYR A 36 5.08 -15.83 2.91
CA TYR A 36 4.09 -14.92 3.46
C TYR A 36 4.35 -13.53 2.91
N LEU A 37 3.38 -12.97 2.21
CA LEU A 37 3.43 -11.61 1.70
C LEU A 37 2.56 -10.70 2.55
N LEU A 38 3.18 -9.76 3.25
CA LEU A 38 2.50 -8.67 3.93
C LEU A 38 2.43 -7.45 3.01
N PHE A 39 1.22 -7.01 2.65
CA PHE A 39 1.01 -5.84 1.81
C PHE A 39 0.56 -4.62 2.63
N ILE A 40 1.24 -3.48 2.43
CA ILE A 40 0.97 -2.19 3.08
C ILE A 40 0.59 -1.15 2.00
N PRO A 41 -0.64 -0.63 2.00
CA PRO A 41 -1.11 0.33 1.00
C PRO A 41 -0.50 1.72 1.17
N GLY A 42 -0.56 2.50 0.11
CA GLY A 42 -0.14 3.90 0.10
C GLY A 42 -1.26 4.90 0.33
N THR A 43 -0.88 6.17 0.38
CA THR A 43 -1.77 7.34 0.47
C THR A 43 -1.52 8.33 -0.68
N PRO A 44 -1.53 7.93 -1.95
CA PRO A 44 -1.39 8.89 -3.04
C PRO A 44 -2.66 9.74 -3.17
N THR A 45 -2.48 11.04 -3.29
CA THR A 45 -3.56 12.00 -3.54
C THR A 45 -3.30 12.75 -4.84
N ASP A 46 -4.17 12.64 -5.82
CA ASP A 46 -4.28 13.60 -6.90
C ASP A 46 -5.75 13.86 -7.25
N PRO A 47 -6.37 14.91 -6.71
CA PRO A 47 -7.78 15.20 -6.94
C PRO A 47 -8.08 15.93 -8.26
N VAL A 48 -7.09 16.27 -9.10
CA VAL A 48 -7.29 17.31 -10.14
C VAL A 48 -7.16 16.81 -11.59
N THR A 49 -6.62 15.63 -11.86
CA THR A 49 -6.51 15.17 -13.26
C THR A 49 -6.87 13.70 -13.42
N GLU A 50 -7.86 13.47 -14.29
CA GLU A 50 -8.22 12.19 -14.91
C GLU A 50 -7.91 10.92 -14.08
N ALA A 51 -8.87 10.49 -13.25
CA ALA A 51 -8.91 9.21 -12.53
C ALA A 51 -8.03 9.05 -11.26
N ASP A 52 -7.26 10.03 -10.84
CA ASP A 52 -6.40 9.89 -9.65
C ASP A 52 -7.06 10.41 -8.35
N VAL A 53 -8.18 9.82 -7.96
CA VAL A 53 -8.63 9.90 -6.56
C VAL A 53 -7.72 9.00 -5.75
N GLY A 54 -6.82 9.59 -4.97
CA GLY A 54 -5.78 8.87 -4.25
C GLY A 54 -6.28 7.73 -3.39
N ASN A 55 -5.45 6.71 -3.27
CA ASN A 55 -5.70 5.57 -2.39
C ASN A 55 -5.44 5.98 -0.92
N PRO A 56 -6.47 6.07 -0.09
CA PRO A 56 -6.35 6.62 1.26
C PRO A 56 -5.82 5.63 2.30
N GLY A 57 -4.92 4.75 1.95
CA GLY A 57 -4.42 3.73 2.88
C GLY A 57 -5.40 2.56 3.09
N VAL A 58 -6.31 2.36 2.16
CA VAL A 58 -7.39 1.36 2.20
C VAL A 58 -7.01 0.16 1.35
N ILE A 59 -6.95 -1.02 1.96
CA ILE A 59 -6.54 -2.25 1.28
C ILE A 59 -7.48 -2.65 0.14
N SER A 60 -8.76 -2.32 0.23
CA SER A 60 -9.77 -2.70 -0.76
C SER A 60 -9.52 -2.13 -2.16
N TYR A 61 -8.70 -1.11 -2.31
CA TYR A 61 -8.29 -0.64 -3.64
C TYR A 61 -7.32 -1.58 -4.35
N TYR A 62 -6.72 -2.51 -3.64
CA TYR A 62 -5.73 -3.46 -4.18
C TYR A 62 -6.31 -4.87 -4.36
N ASP A 63 -7.61 -5.06 -4.16
CA ASP A 63 -8.25 -6.39 -4.23
C ASP A 63 -7.94 -7.11 -5.53
N GLU A 64 -8.10 -6.44 -6.66
CA GLU A 64 -7.85 -7.04 -7.97
C GLU A 64 -6.37 -7.34 -8.18
N PHE A 65 -5.49 -6.39 -7.85
CA PHE A 65 -4.04 -6.56 -7.92
C PHE A 65 -3.55 -7.75 -7.07
N LEU A 66 -3.95 -7.80 -5.81
CA LEU A 66 -3.51 -8.86 -4.89
C LEU A 66 -4.13 -10.22 -5.23
N SER A 67 -5.35 -10.23 -5.77
CA SER A 67 -5.99 -11.48 -6.21
C SER A 67 -5.30 -12.06 -7.43
N VAL A 68 -4.93 -11.23 -8.41
CA VAL A 68 -4.14 -11.70 -9.55
C VAL A 68 -2.76 -12.19 -9.10
N LEU A 69 -2.09 -11.44 -8.23
CA LEU A 69 -0.79 -11.85 -7.67
C LEU A 69 -0.91 -13.20 -6.94
N HIS A 70 -1.99 -13.42 -6.21
CA HIS A 70 -2.26 -14.69 -5.53
C HIS A 70 -2.53 -15.85 -6.51
N GLU A 71 -3.30 -15.61 -7.60
CA GLU A 71 -3.51 -16.63 -8.65
C GLU A 71 -2.20 -17.08 -9.27
N GLU A 72 -1.32 -16.11 -9.57
CA GLU A 72 -0.01 -16.37 -10.18
C GLU A 72 1.03 -16.93 -9.21
N SER A 73 0.78 -16.83 -7.89
CA SER A 73 1.70 -17.26 -6.83
C SER A 73 1.06 -18.29 -5.90
N PRO A 74 0.80 -19.54 -6.35
CA PRO A 74 0.00 -20.51 -5.62
C PRO A 74 0.62 -20.96 -4.27
N ASN A 75 1.93 -20.77 -4.07
CA ASN A 75 2.64 -21.08 -2.83
C ASN A 75 2.75 -19.89 -1.87
N THR A 76 2.10 -18.76 -2.19
CA THR A 76 2.16 -17.53 -1.42
C THR A 76 0.85 -17.29 -0.68
N THR A 77 0.94 -17.09 0.62
CA THR A 77 -0.14 -16.55 1.43
C THR A 77 -0.01 -15.03 1.48
N ILE A 78 -1.08 -14.30 1.14
CA ILE A 78 -1.07 -12.83 1.14
C ILE A 78 -1.92 -12.32 2.31
N LEU A 79 -1.35 -11.39 3.08
CA LEU A 79 -2.04 -10.60 4.09
C LEU A 79 -1.95 -9.12 3.71
N GLY A 80 -3.05 -8.54 3.24
CA GLY A 80 -3.17 -7.11 2.98
C GLY A 80 -3.72 -6.39 4.20
N LEU A 81 -3.11 -5.27 4.59
CA LEU A 81 -3.52 -4.50 5.77
C LEU A 81 -3.80 -3.06 5.39
N SER A 82 -4.98 -2.53 5.72
CA SER A 82 -5.19 -1.08 5.68
C SER A 82 -4.32 -0.36 6.70
N LEU A 83 -4.06 0.93 6.46
CA LEU A 83 -3.52 1.78 7.50
C LEU A 83 -4.56 1.93 8.62
N ALA A 84 -4.11 1.87 9.86
CA ALA A 84 -5.01 1.89 11.01
C ALA A 84 -5.75 3.24 11.08
N GLY A 85 -7.08 3.20 11.29
CA GLY A 85 -7.94 4.37 11.30
C GLY A 85 -8.37 4.90 9.92
N HIS A 86 -7.95 4.27 8.82
CA HIS A 86 -8.29 4.70 7.46
C HIS A 86 -9.54 4.02 6.88
N GLU A 87 -10.12 3.08 7.60
CA GLU A 87 -11.39 2.42 7.27
C GLU A 87 -12.38 2.47 8.45
N GLU A 88 -13.29 1.51 8.50
CA GLU A 88 -14.46 1.46 9.41
C GLU A 88 -14.14 1.45 10.91
N TYR A 89 -12.90 1.11 11.29
CA TYR A 89 -12.54 1.04 12.71
C TYR A 89 -12.11 2.41 13.22
N GLU A 90 -13.04 3.08 13.92
CA GLU A 90 -12.75 4.37 14.52
C GLU A 90 -11.69 4.23 15.62
N LEU A 91 -10.74 5.13 15.58
CA LEU A 91 -9.76 5.34 16.63
C LEU A 91 -10.12 6.58 17.42
N SER A 92 -9.74 6.63 18.68
CA SER A 92 -9.93 7.81 19.53
C SER A 92 -9.22 9.05 18.97
N ALA A 93 -8.13 8.85 18.23
CA ALA A 93 -7.39 9.87 17.51
C ALA A 93 -6.72 9.28 16.26
N PRO A 94 -6.53 10.07 15.18
CA PRO A 94 -5.75 9.65 14.02
C PRO A 94 -4.31 9.36 14.39
N LEU A 95 -3.72 8.33 13.77
CA LEU A 95 -2.32 7.93 14.01
C LEU A 95 -1.35 8.77 13.17
N SER A 96 -0.22 9.14 13.78
CA SER A 96 0.95 9.70 13.11
C SER A 96 1.66 8.67 12.24
N LEU A 97 2.62 9.11 11.42
CA LEU A 97 3.43 8.20 10.60
C LEU A 97 4.20 7.19 11.46
N GLN A 98 4.80 7.65 12.57
CA GLN A 98 5.52 6.76 13.49
C GLN A 98 4.59 5.71 14.13
N GLU A 99 3.38 6.09 14.53
CA GLU A 99 2.40 5.15 15.08
C GLU A 99 1.91 4.13 14.07
N GLN A 100 1.79 4.50 12.78
CA GLN A 100 1.51 3.56 11.68
C GLN A 100 2.67 2.56 11.48
N ILE A 101 3.94 3.03 11.56
CA ILE A 101 5.12 2.18 11.51
C ILE A 101 5.10 1.20 12.69
N ASP A 102 4.92 1.69 13.91
CA ASP A 102 4.89 0.88 15.12
C ASP A 102 3.77 -0.18 15.09
N ASN A 103 2.60 0.17 14.54
CA ASN A 103 1.50 -0.78 14.32
C ASN A 103 1.94 -1.93 13.39
N LYS A 104 2.58 -1.63 12.24
CA LYS A 104 3.02 -2.66 11.30
C LYS A 104 4.17 -3.50 11.86
N VAL A 105 5.08 -2.91 12.64
CA VAL A 105 6.13 -3.64 13.36
C VAL A 105 5.52 -4.64 14.34
N ARG A 106 4.54 -4.23 15.16
CA ARG A 106 3.84 -5.14 16.08
C ARG A 106 3.13 -6.27 15.36
N ILE A 107 2.52 -5.99 14.20
CA ILE A 107 1.89 -7.04 13.39
C ILE A 107 2.93 -8.03 12.85
N VAL A 108 4.09 -7.55 12.39
CA VAL A 108 5.19 -8.44 11.97
C VAL A 108 5.69 -9.28 13.15
N ASP A 109 5.81 -8.71 14.34
CA ASP A 109 6.15 -9.47 15.55
C ASP A 109 5.10 -10.56 15.85
N MET A 110 3.81 -10.25 15.72
CA MET A 110 2.72 -11.22 15.90
C MET A 110 2.78 -12.35 14.87
N ILE A 111 2.99 -12.02 13.58
CA ILE A 111 3.13 -13.01 12.52
C ILE A 111 4.33 -13.92 12.80
N SER A 112 5.46 -13.36 13.21
CA SER A 112 6.72 -14.08 13.41
C SER A 112 6.72 -14.94 14.69
N SER A 113 5.92 -14.56 15.73
CA SER A 113 5.89 -15.26 17.02
C SER A 113 4.77 -16.31 17.13
N SER A 114 3.76 -16.22 16.27
CA SER A 114 2.58 -17.09 16.38
C SER A 114 2.66 -18.27 15.40
N ALA A 115 3.14 -19.41 15.88
CA ALA A 115 2.91 -20.70 15.21
C ALA A 115 1.41 -20.92 14.81
N PRO A 116 0.39 -20.48 15.61
CA PRO A 116 -1.01 -20.61 15.21
C PRO A 116 -1.41 -19.76 14.01
N PHE A 117 -0.88 -18.54 13.85
CA PHE A 117 -1.19 -17.71 12.67
C PHE A 117 -0.63 -18.34 11.39
N MET A 118 0.54 -18.97 11.50
CA MET A 118 1.20 -19.71 10.44
C MET A 118 0.52 -21.07 10.17
N ASN A 119 -0.02 -21.72 11.21
CA ASN A 119 -0.62 -23.06 11.12
C ASN A 119 -2.14 -23.06 10.89
N LEU A 120 -2.88 -22.01 11.28
CA LEU A 120 -4.34 -21.95 11.15
C LEU A 120 -4.83 -22.03 9.70
N TYR A 121 -3.95 -21.72 8.73
CA TYR A 121 -4.29 -21.67 7.32
C TYR A 121 -3.32 -22.48 6.43
N SER A 122 -2.38 -23.19 7.03
CA SER A 122 -1.55 -24.16 6.31
C SER A 122 -2.29 -25.50 6.33
N SER A 123 -3.02 -25.79 5.27
CA SER A 123 -3.75 -27.07 5.10
C SER A 123 -2.83 -28.26 4.82
N SER A 124 -1.52 -28.14 5.02
CA SER A 124 -0.59 -29.23 4.79
C SER A 124 0.59 -29.18 5.76
N THR A 125 0.74 -30.24 6.52
CA THR A 125 1.98 -30.64 7.17
C THR A 125 3.08 -30.82 6.11
N ALA A 126 3.79 -29.74 5.78
CA ALA A 126 5.02 -29.84 5.03
C ALA A 126 6.05 -30.52 5.96
N SER A 127 6.26 -31.81 5.75
CA SER A 127 7.39 -32.53 6.32
C SER A 127 8.66 -32.03 5.63
N GLY A 128 9.27 -30.99 6.16
CA GLY A 128 10.53 -30.46 5.67
C GLY A 128 10.88 -29.16 6.36
N ASP A 129 12.09 -29.06 6.85
CA ASP A 129 12.70 -28.02 7.70
C ASP A 129 12.90 -26.65 7.00
N THR A 130 12.12 -26.32 5.95
CA THR A 130 12.24 -25.05 5.27
C THR A 130 11.35 -23.99 5.93
N LYS A 131 11.98 -23.08 6.65
CA LYS A 131 11.33 -21.89 7.23
C LYS A 131 10.71 -21.06 6.10
N SER A 132 9.39 -20.84 6.16
CA SER A 132 8.71 -19.97 5.22
C SER A 132 9.24 -18.53 5.32
N LYS A 133 9.33 -17.83 4.19
CA LYS A 133 9.88 -16.48 4.09
C LYS A 133 8.81 -15.43 4.32
N LEU A 134 9.17 -14.33 4.99
CA LEU A 134 8.32 -13.14 5.11
C LEU A 134 8.81 -12.06 4.14
N VAL A 135 7.98 -11.78 3.18
CA VAL A 135 8.15 -10.67 2.22
C VAL A 135 7.21 -9.54 2.61
N VAL A 136 7.71 -8.31 2.62
CA VAL A 136 6.86 -7.13 2.83
C VAL A 136 6.81 -6.34 1.53
N MET A 137 5.60 -6.05 1.06
CA MET A 137 5.36 -5.22 -0.12
C MET A 137 4.66 -3.94 0.31
N GLY A 138 5.20 -2.80 -0.07
CA GLY A 138 4.62 -1.50 0.24
C GLY A 138 4.41 -0.65 -1.00
N HIS A 139 3.30 0.09 -1.07
CA HIS A 139 3.04 1.06 -2.11
C HIS A 139 3.12 2.48 -1.56
N SER A 140 3.75 3.42 -2.28
CA SER A 140 3.82 4.83 -1.90
C SER A 140 4.36 5.02 -0.47
N VAL A 141 3.64 5.66 0.47
CA VAL A 141 4.02 5.73 1.88
C VAL A 141 4.08 4.35 2.56
N GLY A 142 3.29 3.39 2.09
CA GLY A 142 3.41 2.00 2.54
C GLY A 142 4.79 1.40 2.27
N ALA A 143 5.48 1.85 1.21
CA ALA A 143 6.87 1.47 0.95
C ALA A 143 7.84 2.11 1.97
N TYR A 144 7.61 3.35 2.39
CA TYR A 144 8.36 3.95 3.48
C TYR A 144 8.16 3.17 4.79
N ILE A 145 6.91 2.86 5.13
CA ILE A 145 6.58 2.05 6.31
C ILE A 145 7.25 0.67 6.24
N ALA A 146 7.21 0.00 5.08
CA ALA A 146 7.85 -1.30 4.87
C ALA A 146 9.38 -1.23 5.08
N LEU A 147 10.03 -0.18 4.60
CA LEU A 147 11.46 0.05 4.84
C LEU A 147 11.77 0.24 6.33
N GLN A 148 10.93 1.00 7.07
CA GLN A 148 11.09 1.16 8.51
C GLN A 148 10.84 -0.15 9.28
N VAL A 149 9.90 -0.98 8.83
CA VAL A 149 9.69 -2.34 9.38
C VAL A 149 10.94 -3.20 9.19
N LEU A 150 11.53 -3.22 7.98
CA LEU A 150 12.79 -3.95 7.74
C LEU A 150 13.92 -3.46 8.64
N LYS A 151 14.06 -2.14 8.83
CA LYS A 151 15.09 -1.55 9.70
C LYS A 151 14.93 -2.02 11.15
N GLN A 152 13.71 -2.09 11.66
CA GLN A 152 13.43 -2.48 13.04
C GLN A 152 13.40 -4.00 13.24
N ARG A 153 13.09 -4.77 12.19
CA ARG A 153 12.97 -6.25 12.23
C ARG A 153 13.77 -6.93 11.10
N PRO A 154 15.09 -6.69 11.03
CA PRO A 154 15.89 -7.19 9.92
C PRO A 154 16.01 -8.72 9.87
N LEU A 155 15.75 -9.42 10.97
CA LEU A 155 15.79 -10.89 11.03
C LEU A 155 14.44 -11.55 10.66
N ASN A 156 13.35 -10.77 10.65
CA ASN A 156 12.00 -11.27 10.41
C ASN A 156 11.56 -11.07 8.96
N VAL A 157 12.08 -10.04 8.28
CA VAL A 157 11.69 -9.70 6.90
C VAL A 157 12.78 -10.18 5.96
N ASP A 158 12.47 -11.07 5.02
CA ASP A 158 13.45 -11.63 4.10
C ASP A 158 13.66 -10.74 2.87
N HIS A 159 12.59 -10.10 2.36
CA HIS A 159 12.67 -9.24 1.17
C HIS A 159 11.64 -8.10 1.20
N LEU A 160 11.94 -6.99 0.54
CA LEU A 160 11.05 -5.86 0.33
C LEU A 160 10.73 -5.66 -1.15
N PHE A 161 9.43 -5.50 -1.46
CA PHE A 161 8.99 -4.91 -2.71
C PHE A 161 8.46 -3.50 -2.46
N LEU A 162 9.06 -2.52 -3.09
CA LEU A 162 8.73 -1.10 -2.96
C LEU A 162 8.08 -0.62 -4.26
N LEU A 163 6.76 -0.49 -4.26
CA LEU A 163 5.99 -0.06 -5.43
C LEU A 163 5.80 1.46 -5.39
N PHE A 164 6.30 2.16 -6.41
CA PHE A 164 6.22 3.63 -6.54
C PHE A 164 6.58 4.33 -5.21
N PRO A 165 7.73 4.00 -4.59
CA PRO A 165 8.00 4.34 -3.21
C PRO A 165 8.24 5.82 -3.00
N THR A 166 7.51 6.43 -2.06
CA THR A 166 7.71 7.80 -1.58
C THR A 166 8.61 7.79 -0.32
N ILE A 167 9.87 7.37 -0.46
CA ILE A 167 10.80 7.21 0.66
C ILE A 167 11.73 8.41 0.89
N SER A 168 11.64 9.42 0.03
CA SER A 168 12.32 10.70 0.22
C SER A 168 11.67 11.80 -0.61
N HIS A 169 11.84 13.06 -0.20
CA HIS A 169 11.48 14.25 -0.97
C HIS A 169 10.04 14.29 -1.51
N ILE A 170 9.10 13.69 -0.77
CA ILE A 170 7.71 13.52 -1.21
C ILE A 170 7.11 14.84 -1.71
N GLY A 171 6.54 14.84 -2.91
CA GLY A 171 5.85 15.98 -3.51
C GLY A 171 6.72 17.18 -3.88
N LYS A 172 8.04 17.18 -3.62
CA LYS A 172 8.91 18.34 -3.92
C LYS A 172 9.03 18.65 -5.41
N GLY A 173 8.80 17.68 -6.28
CA GLY A 173 8.90 17.81 -7.73
C GLY A 173 7.68 18.44 -8.39
N SER A 174 6.56 18.64 -7.70
CA SER A 174 5.30 19.10 -8.30
C SER A 174 4.71 20.30 -7.56
N VAL A 175 4.01 21.16 -8.32
CA VAL A 175 3.22 22.27 -7.75
C VAL A 175 2.14 21.74 -6.84
N PHE A 176 1.51 20.65 -7.24
CA PHE A 176 0.45 19.99 -6.47
C PHE A 176 0.96 19.42 -5.14
N GLY A 177 2.10 18.73 -5.13
CA GLY A 177 2.70 18.24 -3.87
C GLY A 177 3.02 19.36 -2.90
N ARG A 178 3.53 20.50 -3.39
CA ARG A 178 3.75 21.69 -2.55
C ARG A 178 2.45 22.27 -2.01
N PHE A 179 1.41 22.38 -2.83
CA PHE A 179 0.10 22.85 -2.41
C PHE A 179 -0.51 21.91 -1.34
N SER A 180 -0.49 20.60 -1.58
CA SER A 180 -0.97 19.59 -0.63
C SER A 180 -0.23 19.66 0.71
N SER A 181 1.09 19.85 0.67
CA SER A 181 1.92 20.03 1.87
C SER A 181 1.50 21.26 2.68
N ILE A 182 1.24 22.39 2.02
CA ILE A 182 0.77 23.61 2.69
C ILE A 182 -0.61 23.38 3.30
N MET A 183 -1.56 22.85 2.52
CA MET A 183 -2.94 22.62 2.96
C MET A 183 -3.02 21.68 4.15
N THR A 184 -2.30 20.56 4.13
CA THR A 184 -2.29 19.59 5.24
C THR A 184 -1.56 20.12 6.48
N SER A 185 -0.66 21.08 6.31
CA SER A 185 0.08 21.72 7.43
C SER A 185 -0.73 22.75 8.17
N LEU A 186 -1.83 23.27 7.60
CA LEU A 186 -2.68 24.26 8.26
C LEU A 186 -3.33 23.68 9.52
N PRO A 187 -3.31 24.40 10.66
CA PRO A 187 -3.97 23.96 11.88
C PRO A 187 -5.47 23.70 11.65
N GLY A 188 -5.94 22.55 12.06
CA GLY A 188 -7.35 22.18 11.94
C GLY A 188 -7.83 21.74 10.56
N SER A 189 -6.98 21.73 9.53
CA SER A 189 -7.34 21.32 8.16
C SER A 189 -7.97 19.92 8.09
N ALA A 190 -7.40 18.95 8.79
CA ALA A 190 -7.93 17.58 8.83
C ALA A 190 -9.35 17.54 9.44
N LYS A 191 -9.58 18.28 10.52
CA LYS A 191 -10.91 18.38 11.15
C LYS A 191 -11.92 19.10 10.24
N LEU A 192 -11.48 20.17 9.58
CA LEU A 192 -12.32 20.92 8.63
C LEU A 192 -12.76 20.05 7.47
N LEU A 193 -11.82 19.32 6.84
CA LEU A 193 -12.13 18.42 5.72
C LEU A 193 -13.04 17.26 6.16
N SER A 194 -12.82 16.71 7.34
CA SER A 194 -13.69 15.70 7.94
C SER A 194 -15.11 16.22 8.12
N TRP A 195 -15.26 17.44 8.65
CA TRP A 195 -16.57 18.09 8.84
C TRP A 195 -17.24 18.38 7.50
N LEU A 196 -16.52 18.89 6.52
CA LEU A 196 -17.03 19.08 5.15
C LEU A 196 -17.52 17.76 4.54
N THR A 197 -16.76 16.67 4.73
CA THR A 197 -17.16 15.33 4.27
C THR A 197 -18.47 14.89 4.94
N PHE A 198 -18.62 15.13 6.24
CA PHE A 198 -19.87 14.87 6.96
C PHE A 198 -21.04 15.66 6.37
N LEU A 199 -20.88 16.97 6.14
CA LEU A 199 -21.92 17.80 5.53
C LEU A 199 -22.29 17.34 4.11
N LEU A 200 -21.30 17.02 3.28
CA LEU A 200 -21.54 16.52 1.93
C LEU A 200 -22.36 15.23 1.96
N ARG A 201 -22.05 14.32 2.88
CA ARG A 201 -22.85 13.08 3.05
C ARG A 201 -24.26 13.33 3.57
N LEU A 202 -24.46 14.38 4.37
CA LEU A 202 -25.77 14.75 4.88
C LEU A 202 -26.65 15.39 3.81
N ILE A 203 -26.05 16.24 2.94
CA ILE A 203 -26.79 17.03 1.94
C ILE A 203 -27.02 16.21 0.67
N PHE A 204 -26.02 15.43 0.23
CA PHE A 204 -26.08 14.72 -1.04
C PHE A 204 -26.28 13.21 -0.84
N PRO A 205 -27.32 12.64 -1.43
CA PRO A 205 -27.49 11.18 -1.42
C PRO A 205 -26.33 10.47 -2.13
N ILE A 206 -25.94 9.31 -1.61
CA ILE A 206 -24.83 8.51 -2.15
C ILE A 206 -24.89 8.29 -3.67
N PRO A 207 -26.08 8.01 -4.29
CA PRO A 207 -26.16 7.88 -5.74
C PRO A 207 -25.76 9.14 -6.52
N LEU A 208 -26.05 10.33 -5.98
CA LEU A 208 -25.67 11.59 -6.60
C LEU A 208 -24.15 11.84 -6.46
N LEU A 209 -23.57 11.54 -5.30
CA LEU A 209 -22.11 11.57 -5.09
C LEU A 209 -21.41 10.58 -6.02
N ALA A 210 -21.98 9.39 -6.20
CA ALA A 210 -21.48 8.39 -7.16
C ALA A 210 -21.49 8.92 -8.59
N LEU A 211 -22.58 9.59 -9.00
CA LEU A 211 -22.68 10.18 -10.33
C LEU A 211 -21.64 11.29 -10.53
N ILE A 212 -21.48 12.18 -9.55
CA ILE A 212 -20.49 13.27 -9.61
C ILE A 212 -19.06 12.71 -9.73
N LEU A 213 -18.70 11.74 -8.90
CA LEU A 213 -17.39 11.10 -8.94
C LEU A 213 -17.15 10.34 -10.26
N ARG A 214 -18.17 9.66 -10.76
CA ARG A 214 -18.10 8.93 -12.03
C ARG A 214 -17.91 9.86 -13.23
N LEU A 215 -18.63 10.97 -13.27
CA LEU A 215 -18.53 11.95 -14.35
C LEU A 215 -17.26 12.80 -14.27
N GLY A 216 -16.81 13.13 -13.03
CA GLY A 216 -15.64 13.98 -12.81
C GLY A 216 -14.30 13.24 -12.87
N HIS A 217 -14.27 11.97 -12.49
CA HIS A 217 -13.01 11.24 -12.29
C HIS A 217 -12.92 9.89 -13.02
N ASN A 218 -13.93 9.54 -13.82
CA ASN A 218 -13.97 8.29 -14.60
C ASN A 218 -13.51 7.03 -13.82
N LEU A 219 -13.85 6.97 -12.53
CA LEU A 219 -13.45 5.88 -11.65
C LEU A 219 -14.11 4.55 -12.05
N PRO A 220 -13.36 3.44 -12.06
CA PRO A 220 -13.94 2.10 -12.20
C PRO A 220 -14.96 1.81 -11.10
N GLY A 221 -15.94 0.96 -11.39
CA GLY A 221 -17.03 0.66 -10.46
C GLY A 221 -16.56 0.15 -9.10
N THR A 222 -15.50 -0.66 -9.05
CA THR A 222 -14.88 -1.17 -7.81
C THR A 222 -14.23 -0.06 -7.00
N SER A 223 -13.42 0.79 -7.63
CA SER A 223 -12.79 1.95 -6.99
C SER A 223 -13.82 2.97 -6.53
N LEU A 224 -14.85 3.24 -7.33
CA LEU A 224 -15.95 4.13 -6.96
C LEU A 224 -16.69 3.62 -5.71
N THR A 225 -17.02 2.32 -5.67
CA THR A 225 -17.69 1.71 -4.51
C THR A 225 -16.80 1.80 -3.27
N THR A 226 -15.52 1.50 -3.39
CA THR A 226 -14.56 1.60 -2.28
C THR A 226 -14.43 3.05 -1.81
N THR A 227 -14.34 4.02 -2.72
CA THR A 227 -14.27 5.44 -2.38
C THR A 227 -15.49 5.87 -1.57
N LEU A 228 -16.69 5.56 -2.03
CA LEU A 228 -17.93 5.98 -1.36
C LEU A 228 -18.20 5.25 -0.04
N SER A 229 -17.86 3.95 0.03
CA SER A 229 -18.16 3.13 1.21
C SER A 229 -17.07 3.20 2.29
N LYS A 230 -15.81 3.32 1.90
CA LYS A 230 -14.67 3.20 2.81
C LYS A 230 -13.97 4.54 3.06
N PHE A 231 -13.66 5.29 2.00
CA PHE A 231 -12.91 6.53 2.13
C PHE A 231 -13.77 7.74 2.41
N PHE A 232 -14.89 7.90 1.73
CA PHE A 232 -15.77 9.07 1.89
C PHE A 232 -16.53 9.03 3.24
N ASN A 233 -15.75 8.87 4.31
CA ASN A 233 -16.16 8.81 5.71
C ASN A 233 -15.35 9.87 6.49
N PRO A 234 -15.98 10.68 7.36
CA PRO A 234 -15.32 11.74 8.10
C PRO A 234 -14.07 11.30 8.87
N SER A 235 -14.11 10.15 9.53
CA SER A 235 -12.95 9.62 10.27
C SER A 235 -11.82 9.17 9.35
N SER A 236 -12.13 8.54 8.23
CA SER A 236 -11.13 8.13 7.22
C SER A 236 -10.45 9.33 6.59
N VAL A 237 -11.21 10.36 6.21
CA VAL A 237 -10.67 11.63 5.67
C VAL A 237 -9.81 12.34 6.71
N GLN A 238 -10.21 12.36 7.97
CA GLN A 238 -9.41 12.94 9.03
C GLN A 238 -8.08 12.21 9.23
N SER A 239 -8.10 10.89 9.27
CA SER A 239 -6.91 10.05 9.43
C SER A 239 -5.95 10.21 8.24
N PHE A 240 -6.49 10.23 7.04
CA PHE A 240 -5.76 10.48 5.81
C PHE A 240 -5.04 11.85 5.83
N CYS A 241 -5.77 12.94 6.09
CA CYS A 241 -5.17 14.28 6.12
C CYS A 241 -4.16 14.43 7.26
N HIS A 242 -4.41 13.78 8.40
CA HIS A 242 -3.48 13.77 9.52
C HIS A 242 -2.18 13.07 9.15
N LEU A 243 -2.24 11.88 8.56
CA LEU A 243 -1.06 11.13 8.12
C LEU A 243 -0.29 11.91 7.05
N ALA A 244 -0.95 12.45 6.03
CA ALA A 244 -0.32 13.23 4.96
C ALA A 244 0.52 14.40 5.52
N LYS A 245 0.06 15.07 6.57
CA LYS A 245 0.84 16.10 7.27
C LYS A 245 2.18 15.57 7.77
N PHE A 246 2.20 14.37 8.35
CA PHE A 246 3.43 13.74 8.84
C PHE A 246 4.32 13.25 7.69
N GLU A 247 3.73 12.71 6.62
CA GLU A 247 4.47 12.31 5.43
C GLU A 247 5.28 13.49 4.86
N PHE A 248 4.63 14.64 4.62
CA PHE A 248 5.32 15.84 4.11
C PHE A 248 6.35 16.41 5.08
N ARG A 249 6.17 16.24 6.38
CA ARG A 249 7.08 16.75 7.40
C ARG A 249 8.28 15.85 7.63
N GLU A 250 8.11 14.54 7.57
CA GLU A 250 9.07 13.55 8.05
C GLU A 250 9.78 12.81 6.91
N ILE A 251 9.12 12.58 5.75
CA ILE A 251 9.75 11.94 4.60
C ILE A 251 10.49 13.00 3.74
N ARG A 252 11.64 13.46 4.21
CA ARG A 252 12.43 14.50 3.56
C ARG A 252 13.71 13.96 2.94
N ASP A 253 14.64 13.59 3.76
CA ASP A 253 15.97 13.19 3.34
C ASP A 253 16.03 11.69 3.08
N LEU A 254 16.86 11.30 2.12
CA LEU A 254 17.05 9.90 1.77
C LEU A 254 17.94 9.23 2.83
N ASP A 255 17.48 8.14 3.39
CA ASP A 255 18.26 7.28 4.28
C ASP A 255 19.19 6.36 3.45
N VAL A 256 20.31 6.95 3.00
CA VAL A 256 21.29 6.28 2.15
C VAL A 256 21.89 5.05 2.84
N ASP A 257 22.21 5.16 4.12
CA ASP A 257 22.85 4.07 4.88
C ASP A 257 21.96 2.82 4.94
N SER A 258 20.69 3.01 5.18
CA SER A 258 19.72 1.91 5.17
C SER A 258 19.54 1.30 3.79
N LEU A 259 19.48 2.12 2.73
CA LEU A 259 19.39 1.62 1.37
C LEU A 259 20.61 0.79 1.00
N VAL A 260 21.83 1.28 1.25
CA VAL A 260 23.07 0.55 0.99
C VAL A 260 23.08 -0.77 1.77
N LYS A 261 22.75 -0.71 3.06
CA LYS A 261 22.77 -1.89 3.95
C LYS A 261 21.82 -3.00 3.52
N TYR A 262 20.63 -2.62 3.03
CA TYR A 262 19.56 -3.57 2.72
C TYR A 262 19.32 -3.77 1.24
N SER A 263 20.10 -3.16 0.33
CA SER A 263 19.90 -3.20 -1.12
C SER A 263 19.62 -4.60 -1.65
N LYS A 264 20.43 -5.61 -1.28
CA LYS A 264 20.27 -7.00 -1.73
C LYS A 264 18.91 -7.62 -1.40
N ARG A 265 18.14 -6.97 -0.54
CA ARG A 265 16.81 -7.40 -0.09
C ARG A 265 15.72 -6.45 -0.57
N ILE A 266 16.04 -5.55 -1.50
CA ILE A 266 15.11 -4.54 -1.99
C ILE A 266 14.92 -4.73 -3.49
N THR A 267 13.67 -4.85 -3.91
CA THR A 267 13.22 -4.64 -5.28
C THR A 267 12.33 -3.41 -5.30
N ALA A 268 12.69 -2.40 -6.07
CA ALA A 268 11.93 -1.15 -6.19
C ALA A 268 11.41 -0.94 -7.60
N TYR A 269 10.16 -0.51 -7.72
CA TYR A 269 9.48 -0.28 -8.99
C TYR A 269 8.95 1.15 -9.08
N TYR A 270 9.35 1.90 -10.12
CA TYR A 270 9.04 3.31 -10.27
C TYR A 270 8.26 3.60 -11.55
N ALA A 271 7.39 4.62 -11.52
CA ALA A 271 6.78 5.17 -12.73
C ALA A 271 7.77 6.04 -13.51
N VAL A 272 7.60 6.10 -14.84
CA VAL A 272 8.37 7.01 -15.70
C VAL A 272 8.11 8.46 -15.29
N LYS A 273 6.82 8.80 -15.11
CA LYS A 273 6.37 10.11 -14.63
C LYS A 273 5.63 9.94 -13.33
N ASP A 274 6.07 10.63 -12.30
CA ASP A 274 5.49 10.57 -10.97
C ASP A 274 5.46 11.97 -10.36
N ARG A 275 4.30 12.37 -9.82
CA ARG A 275 4.14 13.71 -9.21
C ARG A 275 4.60 13.73 -7.76
N TRP A 276 4.66 12.56 -7.12
CA TRP A 276 5.01 12.38 -5.73
C TRP A 276 6.48 12.10 -5.53
N VAL A 277 7.09 11.38 -6.50
CA VAL A 277 8.49 10.99 -6.49
C VAL A 277 9.26 11.82 -7.52
N PRO A 278 10.03 12.84 -7.09
CA PRO A 278 10.85 13.61 -8.00
C PRO A 278 11.85 12.73 -8.74
N SER A 279 12.05 12.97 -10.04
CA SER A 279 12.96 12.15 -10.86
C SER A 279 14.39 12.07 -10.30
N PHE A 280 14.91 13.17 -9.76
CA PHE A 280 16.25 13.16 -9.14
C PHE A 280 16.34 12.21 -7.94
N ALA A 281 15.29 12.16 -7.10
CA ALA A 281 15.25 11.26 -5.93
C ALA A 281 15.10 9.80 -6.38
N ARG A 282 14.22 9.54 -7.36
CA ARG A 282 14.06 8.23 -7.98
C ARG A 282 15.39 7.72 -8.54
N ASP A 283 16.05 8.53 -9.36
CA ASP A 283 17.28 8.14 -10.07
C ASP A 283 18.43 7.90 -9.09
N GLN A 284 18.49 8.69 -7.99
CA GLN A 284 19.44 8.47 -6.90
C GLN A 284 19.19 7.11 -6.20
N ILE A 285 17.94 6.79 -5.88
CA ILE A 285 17.58 5.53 -5.21
C ILE A 285 17.89 4.34 -6.12
N ILE A 286 17.52 4.41 -7.40
CA ILE A 286 17.83 3.38 -8.40
C ILE A 286 19.34 3.14 -8.46
N SER A 287 20.13 4.21 -8.52
CA SER A 287 21.60 4.09 -8.54
C SER A 287 22.12 3.39 -7.28
N ILE A 288 21.67 3.80 -6.08
CA ILE A 288 22.12 3.21 -4.82
C ILE A 288 21.74 1.72 -4.75
N VAL A 289 20.48 1.39 -5.00
CA VAL A 289 19.98 0.02 -4.89
C VAL A 289 20.71 -0.91 -5.86
N ASN A 290 20.78 -0.53 -7.13
CA ASN A 290 21.39 -1.38 -8.17
C ASN A 290 22.91 -1.55 -7.98
N THR A 291 23.62 -0.47 -7.55
CA THR A 291 25.06 -0.57 -7.31
C THR A 291 25.40 -1.49 -6.13
N ASN A 292 24.48 -1.62 -5.16
CA ASN A 292 24.68 -2.43 -3.96
C ASN A 292 24.00 -3.81 -4.03
N GLY A 293 23.65 -4.27 -5.24
CA GLY A 293 23.19 -5.64 -5.51
C GLY A 293 21.71 -5.88 -5.22
N GLY A 294 20.91 -4.82 -5.14
CA GLY A 294 19.44 -4.88 -5.19
C GLY A 294 18.94 -4.73 -6.63
N ASP A 295 17.62 -4.59 -6.78
CA ASP A 295 16.99 -4.40 -8.09
C ASP A 295 16.01 -3.21 -8.03
N ALA A 296 16.27 -2.17 -8.83
CA ALA A 296 15.38 -1.03 -8.93
C ALA A 296 15.18 -0.67 -10.41
N ILE A 297 13.90 -0.67 -10.84
CA ILE A 297 13.51 -0.52 -12.24
C ILE A 297 12.47 0.57 -12.43
N ILE A 298 12.47 1.15 -13.65
CA ILE A 298 11.43 2.08 -14.10
C ILE A 298 10.42 1.31 -14.96
N CYS A 299 9.14 1.48 -14.66
CA CYS A 299 8.04 0.93 -15.44
C CYS A 299 7.95 1.62 -16.80
N ASN A 300 8.16 0.88 -17.88
CA ASN A 300 8.00 1.39 -19.25
C ASN A 300 6.57 1.24 -19.77
N GLU A 301 5.69 0.57 -19.04
CA GLU A 301 4.30 0.29 -19.42
C GLU A 301 3.35 1.48 -19.17
N GLY A 302 3.86 2.58 -18.62
CA GLY A 302 3.09 3.79 -18.39
C GLY A 302 2.14 3.74 -17.20
N PHE A 303 2.34 2.83 -16.24
CA PHE A 303 1.53 2.80 -15.02
C PHE A 303 1.68 4.09 -14.23
N PRO A 304 0.54 4.71 -13.83
CA PRO A 304 0.56 5.87 -12.95
C PRO A 304 0.94 5.47 -11.52
N HIS A 305 1.32 6.45 -10.70
CA HIS A 305 1.58 6.24 -9.28
C HIS A 305 0.40 5.53 -8.57
N SER A 306 -0.83 5.94 -8.88
CA SER A 306 -2.07 5.37 -8.33
C SER A 306 -2.61 4.16 -9.13
N PHE A 307 -1.74 3.29 -9.60
CA PHE A 307 -2.08 2.14 -10.47
C PHE A 307 -3.26 1.29 -9.98
N SER A 308 -3.51 1.24 -8.68
CA SER A 308 -4.59 0.44 -8.08
C SER A 308 -5.99 1.03 -8.26
N LEU A 309 -6.09 2.29 -8.72
CA LEU A 309 -7.36 2.99 -8.92
C LEU A 309 -7.88 2.91 -10.36
N GLY A 310 -6.99 2.64 -11.32
CA GLY A 310 -7.36 2.48 -12.73
C GLY A 310 -8.12 1.18 -12.97
N THR A 311 -8.82 1.09 -14.10
CA THR A 311 -9.25 -0.22 -14.62
C THR A 311 -7.99 -0.96 -15.04
N PRO A 312 -7.62 -2.06 -14.41
CA PRO A 312 -6.81 -3.02 -15.10
C PRO A 312 -7.68 -3.50 -16.26
N SER A 313 -7.38 -3.10 -17.50
CA SER A 313 -7.92 -3.87 -18.60
C SER A 313 -7.39 -5.30 -18.43
N PRO A 314 -8.15 -6.36 -18.74
CA PRO A 314 -7.60 -7.71 -18.77
C PRO A 314 -6.32 -7.81 -19.59
N SER A 315 -6.14 -6.94 -20.60
CA SER A 315 -4.90 -6.76 -21.35
C SER A 315 -3.74 -6.17 -20.54
N ILE A 316 -3.99 -5.34 -19.51
CA ILE A 316 -2.96 -4.86 -18.59
C ILE A 316 -2.51 -5.99 -17.67
N LEU A 317 -3.41 -6.86 -17.24
CA LEU A 317 -3.09 -8.02 -16.40
C LEU A 317 -2.36 -9.12 -17.20
N VAL A 318 -2.59 -9.23 -18.51
CA VAL A 318 -1.92 -10.19 -19.41
C VAL A 318 -0.63 -9.61 -20.01
N SER A 319 -0.53 -8.30 -20.24
CA SER A 319 0.70 -7.62 -20.66
C SER A 319 1.64 -7.27 -19.51
N VAL A 320 1.32 -7.67 -18.30
CA VAL A 320 2.13 -7.49 -17.08
C VAL A 320 3.38 -8.39 -17.10
N SER A 321 4.09 -8.31 -18.20
CA SER A 321 5.49 -8.71 -18.30
C SER A 321 6.40 -8.13 -17.18
N PRO A 322 6.19 -6.91 -16.61
CA PRO A 322 6.95 -6.45 -15.45
C PRO A 322 6.43 -6.96 -14.09
N LEU A 323 5.12 -7.20 -13.93
CA LEU A 323 4.63 -7.87 -12.73
C LEU A 323 4.89 -9.39 -12.79
N SER A 324 4.97 -9.98 -13.98
CA SER A 324 5.53 -11.31 -14.16
C SER A 324 7.04 -11.34 -13.90
N ARG A 325 7.76 -10.21 -14.02
CA ARG A 325 9.12 -10.06 -13.48
C ARG A 325 9.12 -9.87 -11.97
N LEU A 326 8.21 -9.13 -11.38
CA LEU A 326 7.96 -9.16 -9.92
C LEU A 326 7.63 -10.59 -9.46
N TYR A 327 6.81 -11.30 -10.21
CA TYR A 327 6.49 -12.71 -10.01
C TYR A 327 7.72 -13.60 -10.22
N LEU A 328 8.48 -13.43 -11.33
CA LEU A 328 9.72 -14.14 -11.60
C LEU A 328 10.83 -13.77 -10.61
N ILE A 329 10.89 -12.53 -10.14
CA ILE A 329 11.84 -12.11 -9.08
C ILE A 329 11.44 -12.71 -7.74
N VAL A 330 10.15 -12.80 -7.41
CA VAL A 330 9.68 -13.56 -6.23
C VAL A 330 10.03 -15.04 -6.36
N LEU A 331 10.05 -15.61 -7.58
CA LEU A 331 10.43 -17.01 -7.82
C LEU A 331 11.92 -17.21 -8.11
N CYS A 332 12.61 -16.24 -8.72
CA CYS A 332 14.02 -16.41 -9.15
C CYS A 332 15.06 -15.92 -8.15
N VAL A 333 14.68 -15.24 -7.08
CA VAL A 333 15.58 -14.98 -5.94
C VAL A 333 15.69 -16.23 -5.04
N TYR A 334 15.08 -17.32 -5.45
CA TYR A 334 15.05 -18.60 -4.75
C TYR A 334 15.11 -19.77 -5.73
#